data_b6ef6767c9d210e2635d4ac95f3f59d2
#
_entry.id   b6ef6767c9d210e2635d4ac95f3f59d2
#
_cell.length_a   1.000
_cell.length_b   1.000
_cell.length_c   1.000
_cell.angle_alpha   90.00
_cell.angle_beta   90.00
_cell.angle_gamma   90.00
#
_symmetry.space_group_name_H-M   'P 1'
#
loop_
_entity.id
_entity.type
_entity.pdbx_description
1 polymer ?
#
loop_
_entity_poly.entity_id
_entity_poly.type
_entity_poly.pdbx_seq_one_letter_code
_entity_poly.pdbx_strand_id
1 'polypeptide(L)'
;MLYFLENHDEQRIASDFFAGDARRAFPAFVTNILMRQNPFMLYAGQEYGERGMDKEGFSGCDGRTTIFDYWTVGTLHRAFVEGKSTEEESALERCYSEIMNIAIGEKAIANGVFFDLMYVNPQLGEKQYAFLRKADKELLLVVTNFSAEKAYCKINVPEHAFDFLQIPYDKASAKDLLSGKTLSIDFSSNHCINTEVEGFGCTILKFEFNMENEIVFNEHNKEEFPPAHTAEHLLNQTMMRMFGCERSSNAHIERKKSKISYILDHKPSRKEEKEIEDRMNELIAEDMPIRYEVVDRNEVPASVTLSKLPQDASEKIRLVYIGDYDVCPCLGKHVRSTGQIGKFVMLGTNWDEMKHSFRIRYKIV
;
A
#
# COMPACT_ATOMS: atom_id res chain seq x y z
N MET A 1 -10.30 -8.75 -16.20
CA MET A 1 -11.73 -8.46 -16.47
C MET A 1 -11.81 -7.08 -17.06
N LEU A 2 -12.63 -6.83 -18.10
CA LEU A 2 -12.90 -5.51 -18.64
C LEU A 2 -14.03 -4.87 -17.85
N TYR A 3 -13.86 -3.63 -17.41
CA TYR A 3 -14.92 -2.83 -16.79
C TYR A 3 -15.50 -1.83 -17.78
N PHE A 4 -16.76 -1.56 -17.66
CA PHE A 4 -17.47 -0.56 -18.45
C PHE A 4 -18.78 -0.16 -17.72
N LEU A 5 -19.35 0.95 -18.08
CA LEU A 5 -20.66 1.40 -17.60
C LEU A 5 -21.73 1.34 -18.71
N GLU A 6 -21.32 1.56 -19.95
CA GLU A 6 -22.16 1.54 -21.13
C GLU A 6 -21.56 0.65 -22.21
N ASN A 7 -22.39 0.06 -23.04
CA ASN A 7 -22.04 -0.66 -24.25
C ASN A 7 -23.18 -0.57 -25.29
N HIS A 8 -23.05 -1.27 -26.40
CA HIS A 8 -24.02 -1.25 -27.48
C HIS A 8 -25.31 -2.05 -27.19
N ASP A 9 -25.28 -2.94 -26.22
CA ASP A 9 -26.43 -3.78 -25.85
C ASP A 9 -27.29 -3.15 -24.76
N GLU A 10 -26.73 -2.19 -24.01
CA GLU A 10 -27.37 -1.55 -22.87
C GLU A 10 -27.85 -0.13 -23.21
N GLN A 11 -28.83 0.35 -22.45
CA GLN A 11 -29.29 1.72 -22.52
C GLN A 11 -28.19 2.69 -22.12
N ARG A 12 -28.14 3.85 -22.77
CA ARG A 12 -27.28 4.96 -22.30
C ARG A 12 -27.73 5.44 -20.91
N ILE A 13 -26.80 5.72 -20.03
CA ILE A 13 -27.13 6.20 -18.68
C ILE A 13 -27.93 7.51 -18.75
N ALA A 14 -27.57 8.40 -19.66
CA ALA A 14 -28.27 9.68 -19.86
C ALA A 14 -29.63 9.55 -20.56
N SER A 15 -30.02 8.36 -21.02
CA SER A 15 -31.30 8.12 -21.70
C SER A 15 -32.48 8.36 -20.78
N ASP A 16 -33.58 8.86 -21.34
CA ASP A 16 -34.88 8.95 -20.65
C ASP A 16 -35.43 7.57 -20.26
N PHE A 17 -34.96 6.49 -20.91
CA PHE A 17 -35.34 5.12 -20.60
C PHE A 17 -34.55 4.52 -19.43
N PHE A 18 -33.49 5.22 -18.92
CA PHE A 18 -32.70 4.76 -17.79
C PHE A 18 -32.55 5.84 -16.71
N ALA A 19 -31.41 6.52 -16.59
CA ALA A 19 -31.19 7.46 -15.49
C ALA A 19 -31.54 8.92 -15.83
N GLY A 20 -31.64 9.27 -17.10
CA GLY A 20 -32.01 10.60 -17.58
C GLY A 20 -31.03 11.73 -17.33
N ASP A 21 -29.90 11.45 -16.70
CA ASP A 21 -28.84 12.43 -16.37
C ASP A 21 -27.46 11.77 -16.45
N ALA A 22 -26.61 12.27 -17.36
CA ALA A 22 -25.26 11.76 -17.59
C ALA A 22 -24.37 11.85 -16.35
N ARG A 23 -24.59 12.85 -15.48
CA ARG A 23 -23.80 13.06 -14.27
C ARG A 23 -23.90 11.90 -13.28
N ARG A 24 -25.01 11.13 -13.32
CA ARG A 24 -25.20 9.94 -12.48
C ARG A 24 -24.18 8.84 -12.76
N ALA A 25 -23.62 8.80 -13.97
CA ALA A 25 -22.56 7.87 -14.34
C ALA A 25 -21.22 8.22 -13.70
N PHE A 26 -20.96 9.50 -13.42
CA PHE A 26 -19.64 9.99 -13.06
C PHE A 26 -19.07 9.35 -11.78
N PRO A 27 -19.75 9.28 -10.61
CA PRO A 27 -19.20 8.63 -9.44
C PRO A 27 -18.93 7.12 -9.65
N ALA A 28 -19.76 6.44 -10.48
CA ALA A 28 -19.52 5.04 -10.83
C ALA A 28 -18.28 4.89 -11.73
N PHE A 29 -18.08 5.79 -12.70
CA PHE A 29 -16.90 5.85 -13.54
C PHE A 29 -15.63 6.05 -12.69
N VAL A 30 -15.61 7.06 -11.81
CA VAL A 30 -14.50 7.34 -10.89
C VAL A 30 -14.18 6.11 -10.04
N THR A 31 -15.18 5.50 -9.43
CA THR A 31 -15.01 4.31 -8.60
C THR A 31 -14.38 3.16 -9.40
N ASN A 32 -14.88 2.87 -10.60
CA ASN A 32 -14.37 1.76 -11.41
C ASN A 32 -12.94 1.98 -11.88
N ILE A 33 -12.61 3.18 -12.35
CA ILE A 33 -11.30 3.42 -12.96
C ILE A 33 -10.18 3.60 -11.91
N LEU A 34 -10.51 4.10 -10.70
CA LEU A 34 -9.53 4.34 -9.65
C LEU A 34 -9.40 3.20 -8.63
N MET A 35 -10.39 2.30 -8.55
CA MET A 35 -10.37 1.21 -7.58
C MET A 35 -9.35 0.13 -7.94
N ARG A 36 -9.18 -0.21 -9.23
CA ARG A 36 -8.37 -1.34 -9.70
C ARG A 36 -7.61 -1.02 -10.98
N GLN A 37 -6.62 -1.85 -11.27
CA GLN A 37 -5.79 -1.79 -12.48
C GLN A 37 -6.41 -2.52 -13.69
N ASN A 38 -7.69 -2.76 -13.70
CA ASN A 38 -8.35 -3.46 -14.79
C ASN A 38 -8.58 -2.49 -15.96
N PRO A 39 -8.51 -2.96 -17.20
CA PRO A 39 -8.87 -2.13 -18.34
C PRO A 39 -10.32 -1.67 -18.22
N PHE A 40 -10.56 -0.39 -18.51
CA PHE A 40 -11.86 0.22 -18.56
C PHE A 40 -12.21 0.59 -20.00
N MET A 41 -13.39 0.22 -20.47
CA MET A 41 -13.91 0.63 -21.76
C MET A 41 -14.82 1.85 -21.57
N LEU A 42 -14.40 2.99 -22.07
CA LEU A 42 -15.26 4.15 -22.24
C LEU A 42 -16.04 3.99 -23.55
N TYR A 43 -17.35 3.82 -23.44
CA TYR A 43 -18.18 3.68 -24.63
C TYR A 43 -18.37 5.02 -25.30
N ALA A 44 -18.13 5.09 -26.61
CA ALA A 44 -18.10 6.32 -27.40
C ALA A 44 -19.33 7.20 -27.19
N GLY A 45 -19.14 8.46 -26.77
CA GLY A 45 -20.18 9.42 -26.43
C GLY A 45 -20.61 9.45 -24.97
N GLN A 46 -20.17 8.49 -24.13
CA GLN A 46 -20.45 8.51 -22.69
C GLN A 46 -19.87 9.76 -22.04
N GLU A 47 -18.68 10.17 -22.44
CA GLU A 47 -17.97 11.36 -21.97
C GLU A 47 -18.66 12.68 -22.36
N TYR A 48 -19.54 12.65 -23.36
CA TYR A 48 -20.38 13.79 -23.78
C TYR A 48 -21.82 13.67 -23.29
N GLY A 49 -22.15 12.61 -22.53
CA GLY A 49 -23.50 12.38 -22.04
C GLY A 49 -24.48 11.96 -23.12
N GLU A 50 -24.07 11.13 -24.08
CA GLU A 50 -24.96 10.61 -25.15
C GLU A 50 -26.21 9.96 -24.56
N ARG A 51 -27.35 10.37 -25.05
CA ARG A 51 -28.65 9.95 -24.52
C ARG A 51 -29.27 8.78 -25.26
N GLY A 52 -28.83 8.49 -26.48
CA GLY A 52 -29.50 7.48 -27.32
C GLY A 52 -30.96 7.82 -27.62
N MET A 53 -31.26 9.09 -27.85
CA MET A 53 -32.64 9.62 -28.08
C MET A 53 -32.87 10.05 -29.52
N ASP A 54 -31.90 9.81 -30.41
CA ASP A 54 -32.10 10.07 -31.84
C ASP A 54 -33.11 9.10 -32.45
N LYS A 55 -33.64 9.41 -33.61
CA LYS A 55 -34.66 8.57 -34.29
C LYS A 55 -34.00 7.58 -35.24
N GLU A 56 -33.15 6.70 -34.73
CA GLU A 56 -32.44 5.72 -35.54
C GLU A 56 -32.28 4.40 -34.77
N GLY A 57 -32.62 3.30 -35.42
CA GLY A 57 -32.51 1.95 -34.84
C GLY A 57 -33.26 1.83 -33.51
N PHE A 58 -32.54 1.53 -32.43
CA PHE A 58 -33.04 1.48 -31.06
C PHE A 58 -32.99 2.85 -30.36
N SER A 59 -32.24 3.81 -30.90
CA SER A 59 -32.14 5.16 -30.38
C SER A 59 -33.52 5.85 -30.47
N GLY A 60 -33.95 6.51 -29.42
CA GLY A 60 -35.28 7.09 -29.31
C GLY A 60 -36.42 6.08 -29.10
N CYS A 61 -36.12 4.79 -29.12
CA CYS A 61 -37.05 3.72 -28.83
C CYS A 61 -36.86 3.12 -27.44
N ASP A 62 -35.62 2.84 -27.05
CA ASP A 62 -35.28 2.26 -25.77
C ASP A 62 -33.96 2.81 -25.17
N GLY A 63 -33.33 3.80 -25.80
CA GLY A 63 -32.15 4.49 -25.28
C GLY A 63 -30.83 3.82 -25.58
N ARG A 64 -30.77 2.79 -26.44
CA ARG A 64 -29.55 2.23 -26.99
C ARG A 64 -29.09 3.01 -28.20
N THR A 65 -27.80 3.08 -28.45
CA THR A 65 -27.26 3.65 -29.69
C THR A 65 -26.88 2.54 -30.66
N THR A 66 -27.01 2.82 -31.97
CA THR A 66 -26.64 1.86 -33.03
C THR A 66 -25.11 1.60 -33.04
N ILE A 67 -24.75 0.39 -33.46
CA ILE A 67 -23.33 0.00 -33.76
C ILE A 67 -22.98 0.16 -35.24
N PHE A 68 -23.96 0.52 -36.08
CA PHE A 68 -23.73 0.58 -37.51
C PHE A 68 -23.05 1.87 -37.93
N ASP A 69 -22.08 1.76 -38.81
CA ASP A 69 -21.21 2.84 -39.26
C ASP A 69 -21.88 3.86 -40.19
N TYR A 70 -23.09 3.52 -40.74
CA TYR A 70 -23.85 4.45 -41.53
C TYR A 70 -24.63 5.49 -40.70
N TRP A 71 -24.62 5.34 -39.37
CA TRP A 71 -25.28 6.30 -38.46
C TRP A 71 -24.26 6.99 -37.57
N THR A 72 -24.40 8.30 -37.44
CA THR A 72 -23.48 9.12 -36.61
C THR A 72 -24.10 9.41 -35.26
N VAL A 73 -23.38 9.11 -34.17
CA VAL A 73 -23.76 9.50 -32.81
C VAL A 73 -23.74 11.03 -32.70
N GLY A 74 -24.86 11.63 -32.32
CA GLY A 74 -25.09 13.08 -32.41
C GLY A 74 -24.11 13.91 -31.58
N THR A 75 -23.81 13.48 -30.32
CA THR A 75 -22.85 14.15 -29.46
C THR A 75 -21.41 14.13 -30.05
N LEU A 76 -20.98 13.00 -30.59
CA LEU A 76 -19.67 12.88 -31.23
C LEU A 76 -19.57 13.70 -32.52
N HIS A 77 -20.62 13.74 -33.31
CA HIS A 77 -20.66 14.57 -34.52
C HIS A 77 -20.53 16.06 -34.17
N ARG A 78 -21.29 16.55 -33.20
CA ARG A 78 -21.12 17.93 -32.70
C ARG A 78 -19.73 18.22 -32.20
N ALA A 79 -19.15 17.31 -31.41
CA ALA A 79 -17.82 17.50 -30.84
C ALA A 79 -16.70 17.49 -31.85
N PHE A 80 -16.64 16.48 -32.73
CA PHE A 80 -15.47 16.22 -33.57
C PHE A 80 -15.60 16.72 -35.02
N VAL A 81 -16.81 16.88 -35.52
CA VAL A 81 -17.04 17.32 -36.91
C VAL A 81 -17.41 18.79 -36.97
N GLU A 82 -18.36 19.22 -36.13
CA GLU A 82 -18.85 20.58 -36.15
C GLU A 82 -18.08 21.53 -35.23
N GLY A 83 -17.39 21.02 -34.21
CA GLY A 83 -16.76 21.83 -33.16
C GLY A 83 -17.76 22.63 -32.33
N LYS A 84 -18.95 22.06 -32.09
CA LYS A 84 -20.08 22.73 -31.45
C LYS A 84 -20.64 21.99 -30.24
N SER A 85 -19.76 21.36 -29.43
CA SER A 85 -20.18 20.79 -28.16
C SER A 85 -20.86 21.84 -27.30
N THR A 86 -21.92 21.46 -26.59
CA THR A 86 -22.51 22.33 -25.59
C THR A 86 -21.56 22.57 -24.43
N GLU A 87 -21.85 23.59 -23.61
CA GLU A 87 -21.06 23.83 -22.41
C GLU A 87 -21.12 22.66 -21.43
N GLU A 88 -22.27 22.00 -21.29
CA GLU A 88 -22.49 20.83 -20.45
C GLU A 88 -21.72 19.60 -20.95
N GLU A 89 -21.77 19.31 -22.28
CA GLU A 89 -20.99 18.26 -22.92
C GLU A 89 -19.49 18.46 -22.70
N SER A 90 -19.00 19.69 -22.92
CA SER A 90 -17.59 20.02 -22.75
C SER A 90 -17.14 20.00 -21.28
N ALA A 91 -18.03 20.33 -20.34
CA ALA A 91 -17.73 20.25 -18.91
C ALA A 91 -17.63 18.78 -18.46
N LEU A 92 -18.55 17.93 -18.93
CA LEU A 92 -18.53 16.51 -18.60
C LEU A 92 -17.27 15.83 -19.17
N GLU A 93 -16.94 16.10 -20.44
CA GLU A 93 -15.74 15.56 -21.09
C GLU A 93 -14.47 15.94 -20.31
N ARG A 94 -14.34 17.21 -19.88
CA ARG A 94 -13.20 17.61 -19.03
C ARG A 94 -13.12 16.80 -17.75
N CYS A 95 -14.23 16.56 -17.06
CA CYS A 95 -14.26 15.73 -15.85
C CYS A 95 -13.78 14.32 -16.11
N TYR A 96 -14.23 13.68 -17.22
CA TYR A 96 -13.76 12.35 -17.62
C TYR A 96 -12.26 12.35 -17.92
N SER A 97 -11.78 13.35 -18.68
CA SER A 97 -10.38 13.51 -19.05
C SER A 97 -9.49 13.69 -17.82
N GLU A 98 -9.88 14.52 -16.86
CA GLU A 98 -9.15 14.72 -15.60
C GLU A 98 -9.00 13.42 -14.80
N ILE A 99 -10.08 12.65 -14.64
CA ILE A 99 -10.03 11.38 -13.92
C ILE A 99 -9.15 10.34 -14.65
N MET A 100 -9.23 10.27 -15.98
CA MET A 100 -8.36 9.37 -16.75
C MET A 100 -6.88 9.76 -16.63
N ASN A 101 -6.58 11.06 -16.64
CA ASN A 101 -5.22 11.56 -16.42
C ASN A 101 -4.70 11.22 -15.02
N ILE A 102 -5.54 11.34 -13.98
CA ILE A 102 -5.20 10.89 -12.63
C ILE A 102 -4.95 9.37 -12.61
N ALA A 103 -5.80 8.58 -13.24
CA ALA A 103 -5.66 7.13 -13.29
C ALA A 103 -4.34 6.67 -13.93
N ILE A 104 -3.86 7.38 -14.96
CA ILE A 104 -2.61 7.09 -15.67
C ILE A 104 -1.40 7.68 -14.91
N GLY A 105 -1.55 8.88 -14.35
CA GLY A 105 -0.44 9.64 -13.75
C GLY A 105 -0.07 9.20 -12.34
N GLU A 106 -1.04 8.70 -11.54
CA GLU A 106 -0.81 8.40 -10.13
C GLU A 106 -0.38 6.93 -9.93
N LYS A 107 0.82 6.74 -9.36
CA LYS A 107 1.38 5.39 -9.09
C LYS A 107 0.48 4.57 -8.17
N ALA A 108 -0.15 5.21 -7.19
CA ALA A 108 -1.07 4.54 -6.27
C ALA A 108 -2.26 3.91 -6.99
N ILE A 109 -2.71 4.48 -8.12
CA ILE A 109 -3.74 3.89 -8.96
C ILE A 109 -3.15 2.82 -9.86
N ALA A 110 -2.07 3.13 -10.59
CA ALA A 110 -1.48 2.23 -11.59
C ALA A 110 -0.92 0.93 -10.97
N ASN A 111 -0.27 1.00 -9.80
CA ASN A 111 0.46 -0.13 -9.20
C ASN A 111 0.15 -0.35 -7.72
N GLY A 112 -0.75 0.44 -7.15
CA GLY A 112 -0.97 0.48 -5.70
C GLY A 112 -1.88 -0.61 -5.16
N VAL A 113 -1.82 -0.78 -3.85
CA VAL A 113 -2.71 -1.64 -3.08
C VAL A 113 -4.03 -0.91 -2.84
N PHE A 114 -5.13 -1.61 -2.97
CA PHE A 114 -6.48 -1.13 -2.64
C PHE A 114 -6.83 -1.47 -1.18
N PHE A 115 -7.48 -0.53 -0.50
CA PHE A 115 -8.00 -0.74 0.84
C PHE A 115 -9.41 -0.13 0.95
N ASP A 116 -10.41 -0.97 1.20
CA ASP A 116 -11.80 -0.56 1.39
C ASP A 116 -11.99 0.11 2.76
N LEU A 117 -12.73 1.24 2.79
CA LEU A 117 -13.05 1.95 4.01
C LEU A 117 -14.52 1.84 4.42
N MET A 118 -15.38 1.20 3.63
CA MET A 118 -16.83 1.19 3.88
C MET A 118 -17.22 0.46 5.16
N TYR A 119 -16.53 -0.64 5.50
CA TYR A 119 -16.86 -1.43 6.70
C TYR A 119 -16.65 -0.68 8.03
N VAL A 120 -15.81 0.39 8.05
CA VAL A 120 -15.61 1.26 9.22
C VAL A 120 -16.30 2.61 9.10
N ASN A 121 -17.01 2.84 7.99
CA ASN A 121 -17.72 4.08 7.70
C ASN A 121 -19.20 3.85 7.35
N PRO A 122 -19.98 3.16 8.20
CA PRO A 122 -21.40 2.87 7.90
C PRO A 122 -22.27 4.12 7.74
N GLN A 123 -21.81 5.27 8.26
CA GLN A 123 -22.48 6.56 8.11
C GLN A 123 -22.52 7.07 6.66
N LEU A 124 -21.66 6.57 5.78
CA LEU A 124 -21.68 6.88 4.35
C LEU A 124 -22.88 6.22 3.65
N GLY A 125 -23.37 5.12 4.20
CA GLY A 125 -24.55 4.41 3.72
C GLY A 125 -24.40 3.94 2.28
N GLU A 126 -25.50 4.08 1.50
CA GLU A 126 -25.55 3.69 0.08
C GLU A 126 -25.24 4.87 -0.87
N LYS A 127 -24.95 6.05 -0.33
CA LYS A 127 -24.82 7.27 -1.14
C LYS A 127 -23.38 7.67 -1.43
N GLN A 128 -22.45 7.30 -0.58
CA GLN A 128 -21.03 7.61 -0.77
C GLN A 128 -20.21 6.33 -0.72
N TYR A 129 -19.06 6.34 -1.39
CA TYR A 129 -18.09 5.25 -1.34
C TYR A 129 -16.68 5.80 -1.11
N ALA A 130 -15.92 5.19 -0.21
CA ALA A 130 -14.60 5.65 0.15
C ALA A 130 -13.58 4.51 0.18
N PHE A 131 -12.40 4.74 -0.37
CA PHE A 131 -11.30 3.77 -0.36
C PHE A 131 -9.93 4.46 -0.43
N LEU A 132 -8.90 3.74 -0.02
CA LEU A 132 -7.50 4.15 -0.14
C LEU A 132 -6.80 3.40 -1.27
N ARG A 133 -5.85 4.09 -1.90
CA ARG A 133 -4.87 3.52 -2.83
C ARG A 133 -3.48 3.88 -2.34
N LYS A 134 -2.56 2.92 -2.29
CA LYS A 134 -1.20 3.14 -1.77
C LYS A 134 -0.17 2.47 -2.64
N ALA A 135 0.82 3.23 -3.12
CA ALA A 135 2.04 2.72 -3.74
C ALA A 135 3.23 3.51 -3.22
N ASP A 136 4.27 2.83 -2.79
CA ASP A 136 5.47 3.45 -2.23
C ASP A 136 5.14 4.54 -1.18
N LYS A 137 5.51 5.79 -1.47
CA LYS A 137 5.23 6.97 -0.62
C LYS A 137 3.89 7.65 -0.95
N GLU A 138 3.23 7.26 -2.04
CA GLU A 138 2.00 7.87 -2.52
C GLU A 138 0.77 7.22 -1.89
N LEU A 139 -0.03 8.01 -1.20
CA LEU A 139 -1.32 7.62 -0.63
C LEU A 139 -2.40 8.51 -1.23
N LEU A 140 -3.47 7.89 -1.74
CA LEU A 140 -4.67 8.56 -2.21
C LEU A 140 -5.88 8.10 -1.39
N LEU A 141 -6.72 9.04 -0.99
CA LEU A 141 -8.10 8.78 -0.55
C LEU A 141 -9.03 9.20 -1.67
N VAL A 142 -9.86 8.29 -2.12
CA VAL A 142 -10.93 8.55 -3.10
C VAL A 142 -12.26 8.47 -2.37
N VAL A 143 -13.08 9.51 -2.51
CA VAL A 143 -14.46 9.54 -2.00
C VAL A 143 -15.38 9.93 -3.14
N THR A 144 -16.38 9.10 -3.45
CA THR A 144 -17.38 9.34 -4.48
C THR A 144 -18.75 9.55 -3.86
N ASN A 145 -19.57 10.40 -4.48
CA ASN A 145 -20.92 10.72 -4.02
C ASN A 145 -21.96 10.42 -5.11
N PHE A 146 -22.80 9.43 -4.87
CA PHE A 146 -23.87 8.99 -5.76
C PHE A 146 -25.19 9.76 -5.53
N SER A 147 -25.22 10.69 -4.57
CA SER A 147 -26.35 11.58 -4.34
C SER A 147 -26.27 12.82 -5.22
N ALA A 148 -27.41 13.39 -5.57
CA ALA A 148 -27.48 14.68 -6.25
C ALA A 148 -27.06 15.87 -5.34
N GLU A 149 -27.09 15.67 -4.04
CA GLU A 149 -26.77 16.69 -3.05
C GLU A 149 -25.31 16.61 -2.63
N LYS A 150 -24.71 17.75 -2.31
CA LYS A 150 -23.40 17.86 -1.69
C LYS A 150 -23.37 17.11 -0.37
N ALA A 151 -22.33 16.32 -0.14
CA ALA A 151 -22.12 15.55 1.08
C ALA A 151 -20.92 16.06 1.88
N TYR A 152 -21.10 16.10 3.21
CA TYR A 152 -20.03 16.34 4.17
C TYR A 152 -19.64 14.98 4.78
N CYS A 153 -18.48 14.49 4.39
CA CYS A 153 -18.04 13.15 4.75
C CYS A 153 -16.98 13.19 5.85
N LYS A 154 -17.23 12.44 6.92
CA LYS A 154 -16.22 12.11 7.93
C LYS A 154 -15.73 10.70 7.66
N ILE A 155 -14.50 10.55 7.18
CA ILE A 155 -13.91 9.27 6.80
C ILE A 155 -12.99 8.79 7.92
N ASN A 156 -13.34 7.68 8.54
CA ASN A 156 -12.50 7.01 9.52
C ASN A 156 -11.52 6.08 8.80
N VAL A 157 -10.25 6.14 9.17
CA VAL A 157 -9.20 5.21 8.71
C VAL A 157 -8.84 4.32 9.89
N PRO A 158 -9.07 3.00 9.82
CA PRO A 158 -8.83 2.12 10.96
C PRO A 158 -7.33 1.92 11.20
N GLU A 159 -6.95 1.67 12.46
CA GLU A 159 -5.54 1.53 12.87
C GLU A 159 -4.77 0.50 12.03
N HIS A 160 -5.36 -0.66 11.77
CA HIS A 160 -4.71 -1.68 10.95
C HIS A 160 -4.51 -1.29 9.47
N ALA A 161 -5.18 -0.23 8.96
CA ALA A 161 -4.89 0.31 7.63
C ALA A 161 -3.52 1.00 7.61
N PHE A 162 -3.14 1.67 8.71
CA PHE A 162 -1.82 2.29 8.84
C PHE A 162 -0.72 1.24 8.76
N ASP A 163 -0.87 0.13 9.50
CA ASP A 163 0.09 -0.96 9.47
C ASP A 163 0.14 -1.65 8.11
N PHE A 164 -1.04 -1.97 7.55
CA PHE A 164 -1.14 -2.70 6.28
C PHE A 164 -0.60 -1.89 5.09
N LEU A 165 -0.92 -0.60 5.04
CA LEU A 165 -0.50 0.32 3.96
C LEU A 165 0.82 1.03 4.27
N GLN A 166 1.40 0.82 5.47
CA GLN A 166 2.59 1.53 5.93
C GLN A 166 2.40 3.06 5.86
N ILE A 167 1.28 3.54 6.42
CA ILE A 167 0.99 4.97 6.51
C ILE A 167 1.65 5.51 7.79
N PRO A 168 2.42 6.61 7.74
CA PRO A 168 2.97 7.23 8.93
C PRO A 168 1.89 7.78 9.87
N TYR A 169 2.05 7.57 11.18
CA TYR A 169 1.26 8.22 12.23
C TYR A 169 1.79 9.64 12.47
N ASP A 170 1.65 10.53 11.50
CA ASP A 170 2.24 11.86 11.52
C ASP A 170 1.31 12.89 10.89
N LYS A 171 1.73 14.15 10.92
CA LYS A 171 1.04 15.23 10.21
C LYS A 171 1.25 15.06 8.70
N ALA A 172 0.17 15.23 7.97
CA ALA A 172 0.16 15.16 6.52
C ALA A 172 -0.53 16.39 5.93
N SER A 173 -0.08 16.80 4.77
CA SER A 173 -0.81 17.69 3.87
C SER A 173 -1.53 16.82 2.84
N ALA A 174 -2.82 17.05 2.64
CA ALA A 174 -3.59 16.35 1.62
C ALA A 174 -4.07 17.35 0.57
N LYS A 175 -3.63 17.19 -0.67
CA LYS A 175 -4.06 18.00 -1.80
C LYS A 175 -5.17 17.30 -2.57
N ASP A 176 -6.30 17.94 -2.75
CA ASP A 176 -7.33 17.47 -3.67
C ASP A 176 -6.86 17.66 -5.12
N LEU A 177 -6.78 16.58 -5.86
CA LEU A 177 -6.24 16.57 -7.23
C LEU A 177 -7.13 17.29 -8.25
N LEU A 178 -8.44 17.43 -7.95
CA LEU A 178 -9.39 18.12 -8.83
C LEU A 178 -9.47 19.60 -8.55
N SER A 179 -9.69 19.99 -7.29
CA SER A 179 -9.85 21.40 -6.93
C SER A 179 -8.53 22.12 -6.63
N GLY A 180 -7.45 21.38 -6.41
CA GLY A 180 -6.15 21.91 -5.96
C GLY A 180 -6.13 22.38 -4.50
N LYS A 181 -7.23 22.26 -3.76
CA LYS A 181 -7.32 22.65 -2.34
C LYS A 181 -6.46 21.74 -1.48
N THR A 182 -5.85 22.32 -0.46
CA THR A 182 -5.00 21.60 0.49
C THR A 182 -5.66 21.55 1.87
N LEU A 183 -5.63 20.39 2.50
CA LEU A 183 -6.10 20.12 3.86
C LEU A 183 -4.92 19.71 4.72
N SER A 184 -4.86 20.19 5.96
CA SER A 184 -3.90 19.69 6.95
C SER A 184 -4.57 18.60 7.80
N ILE A 185 -3.91 17.47 7.95
CA ILE A 185 -4.42 16.30 8.67
C ILE A 185 -3.36 15.86 9.65
N ASP A 186 -3.77 15.51 10.85
CA ASP A 186 -2.89 15.00 11.90
C ASP A 186 -3.30 13.57 12.28
N PHE A 187 -2.61 12.59 11.68
CA PHE A 187 -2.83 11.16 11.95
C PHE A 187 -2.25 10.69 13.28
N SER A 188 -1.41 11.49 13.95
CA SER A 188 -0.89 11.14 15.29
C SER A 188 -1.96 11.24 16.38
N SER A 189 -2.93 12.11 16.19
CA SER A 189 -3.99 12.41 17.18
C SER A 189 -5.39 12.01 16.73
N ASN A 190 -5.64 11.89 15.42
CA ASN A 190 -6.97 11.62 14.89
C ASN A 190 -6.91 10.89 13.53
N HIS A 191 -7.47 9.70 13.47
CA HIS A 191 -7.54 8.88 12.26
C HIS A 191 -8.77 9.20 11.39
N CYS A 192 -9.29 10.43 11.47
CA CYS A 192 -10.44 10.89 10.70
C CYS A 192 -10.07 11.98 9.71
N ILE A 193 -10.64 11.90 8.51
CA ILE A 193 -10.52 12.89 7.45
C ILE A 193 -11.90 13.47 7.19
N ASN A 194 -12.02 14.80 7.30
CA ASN A 194 -13.26 15.48 6.93
C ASN A 194 -13.10 16.08 5.54
N THR A 195 -14.04 15.80 4.66
CA THR A 195 -14.05 16.32 3.30
C THR A 195 -15.47 16.61 2.81
N GLU A 196 -15.55 17.45 1.79
CA GLU A 196 -16.80 17.77 1.10
C GLU A 196 -16.75 17.12 -0.28
N VAL A 197 -17.88 16.57 -0.73
CA VAL A 197 -18.01 15.96 -2.04
C VAL A 197 -19.26 16.49 -2.72
N GLU A 198 -19.11 17.10 -3.87
CA GLU A 198 -20.24 17.64 -4.64
C GLU A 198 -21.22 16.53 -5.08
N GLY A 199 -22.46 16.91 -5.39
CA GLY A 199 -23.45 15.98 -5.88
C GLY A 199 -23.02 15.33 -7.20
N PHE A 200 -23.16 14.01 -7.30
CA PHE A 200 -22.65 13.18 -8.39
C PHE A 200 -21.16 13.41 -8.70
N GLY A 201 -20.38 13.77 -7.68
CA GLY A 201 -18.97 14.10 -7.80
C GLY A 201 -18.05 13.16 -7.04
N CYS A 202 -16.80 13.59 -6.95
CA CYS A 202 -15.78 12.92 -6.17
C CYS A 202 -14.78 13.91 -5.59
N THR A 203 -14.03 13.46 -4.58
CA THR A 203 -12.84 14.11 -4.03
C THR A 203 -11.70 13.12 -4.03
N ILE A 204 -10.52 13.52 -4.48
CA ILE A 204 -9.34 12.68 -4.58
C ILE A 204 -8.20 13.38 -3.85
N LEU A 205 -7.96 12.97 -2.61
CA LEU A 205 -6.92 13.55 -1.76
C LEU A 205 -5.62 12.79 -1.90
N LYS A 206 -4.59 13.48 -2.37
CA LYS A 206 -3.20 12.99 -2.40
C LYS A 206 -2.47 13.49 -1.17
N PHE A 207 -1.95 12.54 -0.37
CA PHE A 207 -1.25 12.86 0.86
C PHE A 207 0.23 13.08 0.63
N GLU A 208 0.73 14.16 1.20
CA GLU A 208 2.14 14.45 1.39
C GLU A 208 2.42 14.47 2.89
N PHE A 209 3.22 13.51 3.34
CA PHE A 209 3.65 13.47 4.74
C PHE A 209 4.83 14.41 4.92
N ASN A 210 4.80 15.24 5.97
CA ASN A 210 5.91 16.12 6.32
C ASN A 210 7.09 15.27 6.81
N MET A 211 7.90 14.85 5.87
CA MET A 211 9.15 14.16 6.14
C MET A 211 10.22 15.19 6.51
N GLU A 212 10.04 15.94 7.60
CA GLU A 212 11.11 16.83 8.11
C GLU A 212 12.38 16.04 8.50
N ASN A 213 12.29 14.71 8.53
CA ASN A 213 13.41 13.79 8.68
C ASN A 213 13.26 12.61 7.75
N GLU A 214 13.48 12.78 6.46
CA GLU A 214 13.71 11.64 5.58
C GLU A 214 15.05 11.01 6.00
N ILE A 215 14.95 9.97 6.85
CA ILE A 215 16.09 9.18 7.19
C ILE A 215 16.39 8.33 5.96
N VAL A 216 17.31 8.81 5.12
CA VAL A 216 17.79 8.04 3.97
C VAL A 216 18.66 6.92 4.52
N PHE A 217 18.09 5.75 4.68
CA PHE A 217 18.87 4.55 4.93
C PHE A 217 19.46 4.05 3.61
N ASN A 218 20.68 3.54 3.66
CA ASN A 218 21.32 2.91 2.52
C ASN A 218 20.45 1.76 1.98
N GLU A 219 20.23 1.70 0.67
CA GLU A 219 19.42 0.65 0.05
C GLU A 219 20.03 -0.74 0.30
N HIS A 220 19.18 -1.67 0.73
CA HIS A 220 19.58 -3.06 0.92
C HIS A 220 19.31 -3.84 -0.38
N ASN A 221 20.37 -4.17 -1.11
CA ASN A 221 20.32 -4.76 -2.47
C ASN A 221 20.12 -6.28 -2.51
N LYS A 222 19.49 -6.92 -1.51
CA LYS A 222 19.24 -8.37 -1.52
C LYS A 222 17.76 -8.68 -1.36
N GLU A 223 17.29 -9.71 -2.07
CA GLU A 223 15.97 -10.28 -1.84
C GLU A 223 15.92 -10.88 -0.44
N GLU A 224 15.19 -10.21 0.46
CA GLU A 224 15.11 -10.56 1.86
C GLU A 224 14.02 -11.61 2.11
N PHE A 225 14.31 -12.57 2.97
CA PHE A 225 13.33 -13.48 3.52
C PHE A 225 13.13 -13.17 5.02
N PRO A 226 12.13 -12.35 5.38
CA PRO A 226 11.93 -11.82 6.73
C PRO A 226 11.93 -12.89 7.84
N PRO A 227 11.32 -14.08 7.69
CA PRO A 227 11.37 -15.11 8.70
C PRO A 227 12.80 -15.57 9.06
N ALA A 228 13.65 -15.82 8.05
CA ALA A 228 15.03 -16.24 8.30
C ALA A 228 15.91 -15.11 8.82
N HIS A 229 15.61 -13.85 8.44
CA HIS A 229 16.30 -12.68 8.95
C HIS A 229 15.96 -12.43 10.42
N THR A 230 14.69 -12.54 10.81
CA THR A 230 14.30 -12.43 12.22
C THR A 230 14.89 -13.58 13.06
N ALA A 231 14.94 -14.79 12.51
CA ALA A 231 15.61 -15.93 13.15
C ALA A 231 17.12 -15.70 13.33
N GLU A 232 17.78 -14.98 12.41
CA GLU A 232 19.20 -14.59 12.56
C GLU A 232 19.42 -13.71 13.78
N HIS A 233 18.53 -12.72 14.00
CA HIS A 233 18.59 -11.86 15.18
C HIS A 233 18.44 -12.66 16.48
N LEU A 234 17.41 -13.53 16.56
CA LEU A 234 17.24 -14.41 17.72
C LEU A 234 18.44 -15.33 17.94
N LEU A 235 18.99 -15.92 16.89
CA LEU A 235 20.14 -16.81 16.97
C LEU A 235 21.39 -16.07 17.45
N ASN A 236 21.63 -14.85 16.96
CA ASN A 236 22.73 -14.02 17.44
C ASN A 236 22.65 -13.80 18.94
N GLN A 237 21.49 -13.38 19.44
CA GLN A 237 21.30 -13.11 20.87
C GLN A 237 21.37 -14.40 21.71
N THR A 238 20.85 -15.50 21.19
CA THR A 238 20.95 -16.82 21.85
C THR A 238 22.42 -17.24 22.00
N MET A 239 23.21 -17.13 20.94
CA MET A 239 24.63 -17.47 20.98
C MET A 239 25.43 -16.57 21.94
N MET A 240 25.14 -15.26 21.93
CA MET A 240 25.76 -14.32 22.88
C MET A 240 25.45 -14.70 24.35
N ARG A 241 24.19 -15.08 24.64
CA ARG A 241 23.78 -15.47 26.00
C ARG A 241 24.33 -16.82 26.43
N MET A 242 24.41 -17.80 25.52
CA MET A 242 24.86 -19.14 25.87
C MET A 242 26.37 -19.27 25.92
N PHE A 243 27.09 -18.57 25.05
CA PHE A 243 28.56 -18.75 24.89
C PHE A 243 29.36 -17.49 25.17
N GLY A 244 28.74 -16.37 25.54
CA GLY A 244 29.43 -15.11 25.79
C GLY A 244 30.17 -14.51 24.58
N CYS A 245 29.88 -15.01 23.37
CA CYS A 245 30.53 -14.56 22.16
C CYS A 245 29.95 -13.23 21.63
N GLU A 246 30.67 -12.62 20.72
CA GLU A 246 30.13 -11.45 20.01
C GLU A 246 29.08 -11.85 18.96
N ARG A 247 28.22 -10.89 18.60
CA ARG A 247 27.28 -11.04 17.50
C ARG A 247 28.02 -11.34 16.19
N SER A 248 27.54 -12.31 15.43
CA SER A 248 28.18 -12.72 14.17
C SER A 248 28.34 -11.55 13.18
N SER A 249 29.51 -11.46 12.58
CA SER A 249 29.78 -10.56 11.44
C SER A 249 29.74 -11.29 10.08
N ASN A 250 29.55 -12.63 10.09
CA ASN A 250 29.57 -13.45 8.88
C ASN A 250 28.30 -14.30 8.82
N ALA A 251 27.25 -13.68 8.30
CA ALA A 251 25.96 -14.31 8.06
C ALA A 251 25.60 -14.28 6.58
N HIS A 252 25.00 -15.35 6.08
CA HIS A 252 24.42 -15.44 4.75
C HIS A 252 23.03 -16.02 4.90
N ILE A 253 22.04 -15.13 4.79
CA ILE A 253 20.64 -15.43 5.08
C ILE A 253 19.88 -15.60 3.78
N GLU A 254 19.28 -16.77 3.60
CA GLU A 254 18.51 -17.13 2.41
C GLU A 254 17.27 -17.94 2.78
N ARG A 255 16.28 -17.94 1.91
CA ARG A 255 15.01 -18.68 2.08
C ARG A 255 15.21 -20.19 2.22
N LYS A 256 16.09 -20.78 1.41
CA LYS A 256 16.28 -22.24 1.38
C LYS A 256 17.21 -22.75 2.47
N LYS A 257 18.28 -21.97 2.79
CA LYS A 257 19.32 -22.39 3.71
C LYS A 257 20.17 -21.20 4.11
N SER A 258 20.17 -20.88 5.38
CA SER A 258 21.01 -19.84 5.97
C SER A 258 22.26 -20.40 6.60
N LYS A 259 23.33 -19.58 6.66
CA LYS A 259 24.62 -19.91 7.29
C LYS A 259 25.04 -18.72 8.14
N ILE A 260 25.52 -19.03 9.34
CA ILE A 260 26.04 -18.02 10.25
C ILE A 260 27.23 -18.58 11.02
N SER A 261 28.26 -17.77 11.31
CA SER A 261 29.48 -18.23 11.98
C SER A 261 29.78 -17.36 13.20
N TYR A 262 30.19 -18.00 14.30
CA TYR A 262 30.55 -17.37 15.55
C TYR A 262 31.98 -17.74 15.92
N ILE A 263 32.68 -16.85 16.63
CA ILE A 263 33.99 -17.17 17.25
C ILE A 263 33.69 -17.57 18.69
N LEU A 264 34.08 -18.78 19.07
CA LEU A 264 33.81 -19.35 20.39
C LEU A 264 35.12 -19.84 21.04
N ASP A 265 35.14 -19.87 22.35
CA ASP A 265 36.30 -20.36 23.12
C ASP A 265 36.48 -21.89 23.00
N HIS A 266 35.40 -22.63 22.72
CA HIS A 266 35.43 -24.08 22.55
C HIS A 266 34.43 -24.53 21.52
N LYS A 267 34.63 -25.75 20.99
CA LYS A 267 33.68 -26.42 20.10
C LYS A 267 32.46 -26.83 20.89
N PRO A 268 31.23 -26.40 20.50
CA PRO A 268 30.00 -26.85 21.13
C PRO A 268 29.80 -28.36 21.03
N SER A 269 29.39 -28.95 22.15
CA SER A 269 28.98 -30.34 22.21
C SER A 269 27.64 -30.58 21.50
N ARG A 270 27.31 -31.84 21.19
CA ARG A 270 26.01 -32.20 20.64
C ARG A 270 24.82 -31.81 21.53
N LYS A 271 25.03 -31.75 22.84
CA LYS A 271 24.03 -31.32 23.81
C LYS A 271 23.79 -29.83 23.67
N GLU A 272 24.81 -29.03 23.59
CA GLU A 272 24.72 -27.58 23.40
C GLU A 272 24.15 -27.22 22.03
N GLU A 273 24.51 -27.96 20.97
CA GLU A 273 23.87 -27.80 19.65
C GLU A 273 22.36 -28.01 19.70
N LYS A 274 21.90 -29.03 20.44
CA LYS A 274 20.50 -29.29 20.66
C LYS A 274 19.82 -28.21 21.49
N GLU A 275 20.48 -27.73 22.55
CA GLU A 275 19.99 -26.64 23.40
C GLU A 275 19.81 -25.33 22.60
N ILE A 276 20.69 -25.04 21.63
CA ILE A 276 20.50 -23.91 20.70
C ILE A 276 19.22 -24.08 19.90
N GLU A 277 19.01 -25.24 19.27
CA GLU A 277 17.81 -25.48 18.45
C GLU A 277 16.53 -25.44 19.28
N ASP A 278 16.53 -26.07 20.45
CA ASP A 278 15.40 -26.08 21.37
C ASP A 278 15.08 -24.64 21.83
N ARG A 279 16.08 -23.86 22.25
CA ARG A 279 15.90 -22.47 22.68
C ARG A 279 15.38 -21.57 21.58
N MET A 280 15.84 -21.74 20.35
CA MET A 280 15.32 -21.00 19.20
C MET A 280 13.82 -21.26 19.00
N ASN A 281 13.39 -22.53 19.09
CA ASN A 281 11.98 -22.87 18.91
C ASN A 281 11.12 -22.43 20.10
N GLU A 282 11.64 -22.40 21.32
CA GLU A 282 10.96 -21.81 22.48
C GLU A 282 10.69 -20.31 22.25
N LEU A 283 11.71 -19.53 21.85
CA LEU A 283 11.61 -18.09 21.60
C LEU A 283 10.63 -17.78 20.44
N ILE A 284 10.57 -18.66 19.45
CA ILE A 284 9.60 -18.57 18.37
C ILE A 284 8.18 -18.77 18.91
N ALA A 285 7.99 -19.75 19.79
CA ALA A 285 6.69 -20.06 20.38
C ALA A 285 6.20 -19.00 21.41
N GLU A 286 7.11 -18.21 21.98
CA GLU A 286 6.77 -17.08 22.87
C GLU A 286 6.01 -15.96 22.13
N ASP A 287 6.00 -15.95 20.80
CA ASP A 287 5.31 -15.00 19.91
C ASP A 287 5.57 -13.52 20.28
N MET A 288 6.83 -13.20 20.56
CA MET A 288 7.26 -11.86 20.95
C MET A 288 7.07 -10.85 19.81
N PRO A 289 6.57 -9.63 20.09
CA PRO A 289 6.40 -8.60 19.07
C PRO A 289 7.74 -8.04 18.58
N ILE A 290 7.82 -7.73 17.28
CA ILE A 290 8.95 -7.00 16.70
C ILE A 290 8.55 -5.53 16.61
N ARG A 291 9.34 -4.66 17.23
CA ARG A 291 9.15 -3.20 17.23
C ARG A 291 10.35 -2.50 16.59
N TYR A 292 10.09 -1.35 16.02
CA TYR A 292 11.12 -0.51 15.41
C TYR A 292 11.15 0.83 16.13
N GLU A 293 12.34 1.35 16.33
CA GLU A 293 12.57 2.68 16.88
C GLU A 293 13.66 3.36 16.08
N VAL A 294 13.51 4.64 15.82
CA VAL A 294 14.56 5.43 15.18
C VAL A 294 15.06 6.44 16.17
N VAL A 295 16.34 6.31 16.49
CA VAL A 295 17.01 7.14 17.49
C VAL A 295 18.18 7.89 16.88
N ASP A 296 18.57 9.00 17.49
CA ASP A 296 19.83 9.66 17.14
C ASP A 296 21.01 8.78 17.55
N ARG A 297 22.08 8.82 16.77
CA ARG A 297 23.26 7.99 17.03
C ARG A 297 23.80 8.13 18.46
N ASN A 298 23.63 9.32 19.04
CA ASN A 298 24.06 9.62 20.40
C ASN A 298 23.11 9.09 21.49
N GLU A 299 21.89 8.68 21.11
CA GLU A 299 20.84 8.17 22.00
C GLU A 299 20.73 6.64 21.96
N VAL A 300 21.55 5.97 21.14
CA VAL A 300 21.57 4.51 21.05
C VAL A 300 21.98 3.92 22.42
N PRO A 301 21.22 2.96 22.95
CA PRO A 301 21.52 2.33 24.24
C PRO A 301 22.94 1.76 24.26
N ALA A 302 23.66 1.92 25.38
CA ALA A 302 25.05 1.45 25.53
C ALA A 302 25.21 -0.08 25.35
N SER A 303 24.12 -0.84 25.48
CA SER A 303 24.06 -2.28 25.23
C SER A 303 24.10 -2.66 23.75
N VAL A 304 23.89 -1.69 22.86
CA VAL A 304 23.81 -1.91 21.41
C VAL A 304 25.14 -1.59 20.76
N THR A 305 25.72 -2.59 20.08
CA THR A 305 27.01 -2.44 19.40
C THR A 305 26.82 -1.80 18.02
N LEU A 306 27.45 -0.66 17.79
CA LEU A 306 27.43 0.06 16.50
C LEU A 306 28.62 -0.28 15.58
N SER A 307 29.52 -1.19 16.00
CA SER A 307 30.78 -1.53 15.29
C SER A 307 30.56 -2.08 13.86
N LYS A 308 29.34 -2.51 13.53
CA LYS A 308 28.99 -3.06 12.20
C LYS A 308 28.33 -2.04 11.26
N LEU A 309 28.05 -0.84 11.74
CA LEU A 309 27.51 0.20 10.88
C LEU A 309 28.61 0.71 9.94
N PRO A 310 28.29 0.96 8.65
CA PRO A 310 29.18 1.65 7.74
C PRO A 310 29.66 2.99 8.33
N GLN A 311 30.86 3.44 7.94
CA GLN A 311 31.41 4.73 8.43
C GLN A 311 30.56 5.92 7.96
N ASP A 312 29.84 5.75 6.86
CA ASP A 312 28.89 6.70 6.24
C ASP A 312 27.43 6.46 6.67
N ALA A 313 27.19 5.68 7.75
CA ALA A 313 25.85 5.46 8.28
C ALA A 313 25.24 6.81 8.73
N SER A 314 23.94 6.97 8.47
CA SER A 314 23.18 8.16 8.83
C SER A 314 23.28 8.50 10.32
N GLU A 315 23.05 9.78 10.68
CA GLU A 315 22.97 10.22 12.07
C GLU A 315 21.79 9.58 12.83
N LYS A 316 20.78 9.12 12.09
CA LYS A 316 19.62 8.38 12.62
C LYS A 316 19.81 6.88 12.44
N ILE A 317 19.64 6.14 13.51
CA ILE A 317 19.79 4.67 13.56
C ILE A 317 18.43 4.02 13.80
N ARG A 318 18.03 3.09 12.92
CA ARG A 318 16.86 2.26 13.16
C ARG A 318 17.26 1.06 14.01
N LEU A 319 16.68 0.96 15.21
CA LEU A 319 16.78 -0.17 16.10
C LEU A 319 15.61 -1.13 15.88
N VAL A 320 15.88 -2.41 15.91
CA VAL A 320 14.89 -3.49 15.87
C VAL A 320 14.89 -4.18 17.22
N TYR A 321 13.72 -4.21 17.86
CA TYR A 321 13.50 -4.87 19.14
C TYR A 321 12.71 -6.16 18.90
N ILE A 322 13.16 -7.27 19.46
CA ILE A 322 12.41 -8.52 19.51
C ILE A 322 11.99 -8.76 20.98
N GLY A 323 10.79 -8.31 21.33
CA GLY A 323 10.34 -8.23 22.70
C GLY A 323 11.39 -7.53 23.57
N ASP A 324 11.72 -8.12 24.71
CA ASP A 324 12.82 -7.70 25.60
C ASP A 324 14.04 -8.63 25.43
N TYR A 325 14.06 -9.47 24.40
CA TYR A 325 15.10 -10.48 24.20
C TYR A 325 16.30 -9.96 23.42
N ASP A 326 16.08 -9.22 22.34
CA ASP A 326 17.13 -8.67 21.49
C ASP A 326 16.86 -7.24 21.07
N VAL A 327 17.91 -6.44 20.93
CA VAL A 327 17.90 -5.12 20.30
C VAL A 327 19.15 -4.91 19.48
N CYS A 328 19.00 -4.53 18.21
CA CYS A 328 20.16 -4.19 17.39
C CYS A 328 19.82 -3.26 16.23
N PRO A 329 20.81 -2.54 15.68
CA PRO A 329 20.64 -1.76 14.46
C PRO A 329 20.41 -2.68 13.26
N CYS A 330 19.31 -2.47 12.54
CA CYS A 330 19.03 -3.21 11.33
C CYS A 330 18.09 -2.46 10.40
N LEU A 331 18.36 -2.50 9.08
CA LEU A 331 17.55 -1.89 8.04
C LEU A 331 16.67 -2.91 7.29
N GLY A 332 16.94 -4.20 7.48
CA GLY A 332 16.24 -5.28 6.78
C GLY A 332 14.80 -5.47 7.26
N LYS A 333 14.05 -6.25 6.50
CA LYS A 333 12.64 -6.58 6.80
C LYS A 333 12.55 -7.72 7.81
N HIS A 334 11.62 -7.60 8.75
CA HIS A 334 11.33 -8.61 9.76
C HIS A 334 9.85 -9.01 9.72
N VAL A 335 9.52 -10.16 10.34
CA VAL A 335 8.14 -10.54 10.64
C VAL A 335 7.57 -9.64 11.76
N ARG A 336 6.27 -9.67 11.98
CA ARG A 336 5.61 -8.84 13.03
C ARG A 336 5.81 -9.38 14.44
N SER A 337 5.92 -10.71 14.58
CA SER A 337 6.19 -11.39 15.83
C SER A 337 7.01 -12.65 15.58
N THR A 338 7.67 -13.16 16.63
CA THR A 338 8.50 -14.36 16.51
C THR A 338 7.69 -15.60 16.11
N GLY A 339 6.41 -15.67 16.46
CA GLY A 339 5.51 -16.75 16.01
C GLY A 339 5.33 -16.86 14.50
N GLN A 340 5.59 -15.78 13.75
CA GLN A 340 5.52 -15.78 12.28
C GLN A 340 6.81 -16.24 11.60
N ILE A 341 7.85 -16.58 12.36
CA ILE A 341 9.11 -17.12 11.81
C ILE A 341 8.86 -18.49 11.20
N GLY A 342 8.06 -19.35 11.84
CA GLY A 342 7.96 -20.76 11.55
C GLY A 342 8.92 -21.60 12.41
N LYS A 343 9.16 -22.83 12.06
CA LYS A 343 10.02 -23.74 12.84
C LYS A 343 11.48 -23.58 12.43
N PHE A 344 12.35 -23.31 13.39
CA PHE A 344 13.82 -23.33 13.21
C PHE A 344 14.33 -24.76 13.18
N VAL A 345 15.06 -25.11 12.13
CA VAL A 345 15.66 -26.44 11.97
C VAL A 345 17.15 -26.30 11.68
N MET A 346 17.98 -26.84 12.57
CA MET A 346 19.42 -26.87 12.38
C MET A 346 19.78 -28.00 11.38
N LEU A 347 20.40 -27.63 10.26
CA LEU A 347 20.80 -28.56 9.20
C LEU A 347 22.16 -29.21 9.44
N GLY A 348 22.94 -28.65 10.35
CA GLY A 348 24.27 -29.12 10.74
C GLY A 348 25.22 -28.01 11.08
N THR A 349 26.31 -28.39 11.67
CA THR A 349 27.36 -27.50 12.19
C THR A 349 28.71 -27.81 11.58
N ASN A 350 29.64 -26.88 11.71
CA ASN A 350 31.05 -27.11 11.39
C ASN A 350 31.94 -26.31 12.36
N TRP A 351 33.03 -26.88 12.77
CA TRP A 351 34.05 -26.26 13.64
C TRP A 351 35.36 -26.13 12.91
N ASP A 352 35.95 -24.93 12.94
CA ASP A 352 37.32 -24.66 12.47
C ASP A 352 38.19 -24.40 13.68
N GLU A 353 39.07 -25.39 14.00
CA GLU A 353 39.94 -25.37 15.16
C GLU A 353 40.92 -24.21 15.15
N MET A 354 41.42 -23.85 13.95
CA MET A 354 42.43 -22.79 13.83
C MET A 354 41.86 -21.40 14.05
N LYS A 355 40.59 -21.23 13.65
CA LYS A 355 39.87 -19.93 13.71
C LYS A 355 38.94 -19.84 14.90
N HIS A 356 38.82 -20.90 15.69
CA HIS A 356 37.79 -21.01 16.74
C HIS A 356 36.42 -20.65 16.22
N SER A 357 36.10 -21.01 14.95
CA SER A 357 34.90 -20.60 14.26
C SER A 357 33.87 -21.73 14.21
N PHE A 358 32.74 -21.50 14.85
CA PHE A 358 31.60 -22.37 14.84
C PHE A 358 30.61 -21.89 13.82
N ARG A 359 30.29 -22.71 12.81
CA ARG A 359 29.33 -22.40 11.75
C ARG A 359 28.06 -23.22 11.91
N ILE A 360 26.94 -22.53 11.97
CA ILE A 360 25.59 -23.13 11.97
C ILE A 360 24.97 -22.96 10.59
N ARG A 361 24.35 -24.03 10.11
CA ARG A 361 23.48 -24.05 8.93
C ARG A 361 22.07 -24.36 9.37
N TYR A 362 21.11 -23.53 9.00
CA TYR A 362 19.72 -23.72 9.39
C TYR A 362 18.76 -23.37 8.26
N LYS A 363 17.51 -23.78 8.40
CA LYS A 363 16.38 -23.35 7.58
C LYS A 363 15.18 -23.05 8.47
N ILE A 364 14.25 -22.29 7.91
CA ILE A 364 12.94 -22.05 8.49
C ILE A 364 11.92 -22.88 7.68
N VAL A 365 11.02 -23.59 8.39
CA VAL A 365 10.03 -24.51 7.82
C VAL A 365 8.62 -24.12 8.25
#